data_4452e643dcdeef30a6544b09f54888d5
#
_entry.id   4452e643dcdeef30a6544b09f54888d5
#
_cell.length_a   1.000
_cell.length_b   1.000
_cell.length_c   1.000
_cell.angle_alpha   90.00
_cell.angle_beta   90.00
_cell.angle_gamma   90.00
#
_symmetry.space_group_name_H-M   'P 1'
#
loop_
_entity.id
_entity.type
_entity.pdbx_description
1 polymer ?
#
loop_
_entity_poly.entity_id
_entity_poly.type
_entity_poly.pdbx_seq_one_letter_code
_entity_poly.pdbx_strand_id
1 'polypeptide(L)'
;MREAEIKNYEKLNDLAEQCGIVIFGSGADKDIPTGEIRQAFAVESKIYNRSFENLSVAESVSIYEKVIAPLAPETVMIHIGEADLGIFAGNLAVFDNKYLELIKVIKAQNKKCRIAVVSLKNYDSDSKIAEMNKHLKYVADSEKCEYGDISARKVWNPKASMDAASFVYSIGFVHPLKNKRPLYDLVKMLFCYEA
;
A
#
# COMPACT_ATOMS: atom_id res chain seq x y z
N MET A 1 -11.04 -17.02 -9.56
CA MET A 1 -11.24 -15.57 -9.34
C MET A 1 -9.91 -14.84 -9.39
N ARG A 2 -8.91 -15.18 -8.60
CA ARG A 2 -7.58 -14.53 -8.55
C ARG A 2 -6.84 -14.50 -9.89
N GLU A 3 -6.83 -15.61 -10.65
CA GLU A 3 -6.19 -15.65 -11.97
C GLU A 3 -6.80 -14.66 -12.98
N ALA A 4 -8.11 -14.42 -12.91
CA ALA A 4 -8.76 -13.46 -13.78
C ALA A 4 -8.33 -12.02 -13.43
N GLU A 5 -8.19 -11.71 -12.13
CA GLU A 5 -7.67 -10.41 -11.69
C GLU A 5 -6.22 -10.21 -12.13
N ILE A 6 -5.37 -11.22 -11.97
CA ILE A 6 -3.98 -11.18 -12.44
C ILE A 6 -3.94 -10.88 -13.95
N LYS A 7 -4.67 -11.62 -14.77
CA LYS A 7 -4.74 -11.40 -16.23
C LYS A 7 -5.24 -9.99 -16.58
N ASN A 8 -6.17 -9.44 -15.82
CA ASN A 8 -6.64 -8.08 -16.03
C ASN A 8 -5.54 -7.06 -15.73
N TYR A 9 -4.80 -7.25 -14.64
CA TYR A 9 -3.68 -6.37 -14.33
C TYR A 9 -2.52 -6.51 -15.32
N GLU A 10 -2.22 -7.71 -15.81
CA GLU A 10 -1.24 -7.92 -16.87
C GLU A 10 -1.60 -7.12 -18.13
N LYS A 11 -2.88 -7.17 -18.58
CA LYS A 11 -3.36 -6.36 -19.70
C LYS A 11 -3.28 -4.85 -19.44
N LEU A 12 -3.55 -4.42 -18.22
CA LEU A 12 -3.42 -3.01 -17.84
C LEU A 12 -1.95 -2.57 -17.82
N ASN A 13 -1.04 -3.48 -17.53
CA ASN A 13 0.39 -3.21 -17.55
C ASN A 13 0.92 -2.96 -18.97
N ASP A 14 0.30 -3.55 -19.98
CA ASP A 14 0.64 -3.27 -21.41
C ASP A 14 0.40 -1.80 -21.78
N LEU A 15 -0.48 -1.11 -21.05
CA LEU A 15 -0.81 0.30 -21.24
C LEU A 15 -0.09 1.23 -20.25
N ALA A 16 0.62 0.67 -19.29
CA ALA A 16 1.24 1.42 -18.20
C ALA A 16 2.65 1.91 -18.58
N GLU A 17 3.00 3.08 -18.08
CA GLU A 17 4.38 3.56 -18.11
C GLU A 17 5.17 2.96 -16.94
N GLN A 18 6.42 2.58 -17.18
CA GLN A 18 7.29 2.08 -16.11
C GLN A 18 7.66 3.19 -15.10
N CYS A 19 8.25 2.80 -13.99
CA CYS A 19 8.82 3.69 -12.98
C CYS A 19 7.78 4.55 -12.23
N GLY A 20 6.64 3.97 -11.87
CA GLY A 20 5.62 4.63 -11.06
C GLY A 20 5.61 4.20 -9.60
N ILE A 21 4.63 4.73 -8.88
CA ILE A 21 4.27 4.32 -7.52
C ILE A 21 3.23 3.21 -7.62
N VAL A 22 3.45 2.08 -6.95
CA VAL A 22 2.49 0.98 -6.93
C VAL A 22 1.94 0.78 -5.53
N ILE A 23 0.61 0.76 -5.41
CA ILE A 23 -0.09 0.29 -4.23
C ILE A 23 -0.28 -1.22 -4.38
N PHE A 24 0.28 -1.96 -3.44
CA PHE A 24 0.16 -3.41 -3.33
C PHE A 24 -0.52 -3.75 -2.02
N GLY A 25 -1.83 -3.76 -2.07
CA GLY A 25 -2.68 -3.85 -0.88
C GLY A 25 -3.73 -4.95 -0.94
N SER A 26 -4.56 -4.98 0.07
CA SER A 26 -5.63 -5.93 0.25
C SER A 26 -6.97 -5.22 0.50
N GLY A 27 -8.07 -5.94 0.33
CA GLY A 27 -9.41 -5.47 0.67
C GLY A 27 -9.82 -4.17 -0.01
N ALA A 28 -10.20 -3.19 0.80
CA ALA A 28 -10.71 -1.89 0.34
C ALA A 28 -9.70 -1.04 -0.46
N ASP A 29 -8.42 -1.38 -0.43
CA ASP A 29 -7.42 -0.67 -1.22
C ASP A 29 -7.68 -0.73 -2.73
N LYS A 30 -8.43 -1.72 -3.19
CA LYS A 30 -8.84 -1.83 -4.61
C LYS A 30 -9.59 -0.61 -5.10
N ASP A 31 -10.32 0.05 -4.22
CA ASP A 31 -11.21 1.17 -4.54
C ASP A 31 -10.50 2.53 -4.42
N ILE A 32 -9.20 2.56 -4.08
CA ILE A 32 -8.44 3.81 -4.02
C ILE A 32 -8.40 4.47 -5.41
N PRO A 33 -8.95 5.68 -5.58
CA PRO A 33 -9.07 6.36 -6.87
C PRO A 33 -7.76 7.06 -7.23
N THR A 34 -6.75 6.26 -7.60
CA THR A 34 -5.37 6.74 -7.82
C THR A 34 -5.25 7.84 -8.86
N GLY A 35 -6.08 7.82 -9.89
CA GLY A 35 -6.09 8.84 -10.94
C GLY A 35 -6.53 10.21 -10.42
N GLU A 36 -7.61 10.24 -9.64
CA GLU A 36 -8.16 11.46 -9.04
C GLU A 36 -7.22 12.01 -7.97
N ILE A 37 -6.68 11.13 -7.11
CA ILE A 37 -5.70 11.50 -6.09
C ILE A 37 -4.45 12.10 -6.76
N ARG A 38 -3.93 11.45 -7.78
CA ARG A 38 -2.78 11.95 -8.54
C ARG A 38 -3.03 13.35 -9.07
N GLN A 39 -4.20 13.58 -9.64
CA GLN A 39 -4.59 14.88 -10.19
C GLN A 39 -4.79 15.93 -9.09
N ALA A 40 -5.55 15.60 -8.05
CA ALA A 40 -5.86 16.51 -6.94
C ALA A 40 -4.61 16.99 -6.19
N PHE A 41 -3.60 16.13 -6.07
CA PHE A 41 -2.37 16.44 -5.36
C PHE A 41 -1.18 16.78 -6.26
N ALA A 42 -1.40 16.92 -7.56
CA ALA A 42 -0.37 17.22 -8.55
C ALA A 42 0.86 16.28 -8.43
N VAL A 43 0.61 14.97 -8.24
CA VAL A 43 1.68 13.97 -8.17
C VAL A 43 2.24 13.74 -9.56
N GLU A 44 3.52 14.02 -9.77
CA GLU A 44 4.16 13.85 -11.08
C GLU A 44 4.25 12.37 -11.47
N SER A 45 4.67 11.51 -10.55
CA SER A 45 4.77 10.07 -10.79
C SER A 45 3.41 9.44 -11.07
N LYS A 46 3.38 8.45 -11.95
CA LYS A 46 2.20 7.62 -12.14
C LYS A 46 1.91 6.82 -10.88
N ILE A 47 0.63 6.62 -10.57
CA ILE A 47 0.21 5.81 -9.43
C ILE A 47 -0.63 4.66 -9.95
N TYR A 48 -0.22 3.45 -9.66
CA TYR A 48 -0.90 2.22 -10.07
C TYR A 48 -1.43 1.47 -8.87
N ASN A 49 -2.71 1.19 -8.87
CA ASN A 49 -3.31 0.29 -7.89
C ASN A 49 -3.23 -1.14 -8.42
N ARG A 50 -2.54 -2.00 -7.67
CA ARG A 50 -2.43 -3.45 -7.94
C ARG A 50 -2.79 -4.23 -6.68
N SER A 51 -3.87 -3.79 -6.04
CA SER A 51 -4.41 -4.43 -4.84
C SER A 51 -5.38 -5.55 -5.20
N PHE A 52 -5.48 -6.53 -4.32
CA PHE A 52 -6.32 -7.71 -4.49
C PHE A 52 -7.19 -7.91 -3.26
N GLU A 53 -8.39 -8.44 -3.46
CA GLU A 53 -9.23 -8.79 -2.35
C GLU A 53 -8.65 -9.96 -1.54
N ASN A 54 -8.64 -9.85 -0.21
CA ASN A 54 -8.12 -10.88 0.70
C ASN A 54 -6.73 -11.40 0.32
N LEU A 55 -5.83 -10.51 -0.04
CA LEU A 55 -4.45 -10.88 -0.38
C LEU A 55 -3.69 -11.28 0.87
N SER A 56 -3.19 -12.52 0.88
CA SER A 56 -2.30 -13.02 1.92
C SER A 56 -0.83 -12.79 1.58
N VAL A 57 0.01 -12.71 2.60
CA VAL A 57 1.46 -12.61 2.41
C VAL A 57 2.04 -13.84 1.72
N ALA A 58 1.40 -15.01 1.87
CA ALA A 58 1.85 -16.25 1.22
C ALA A 58 1.76 -16.20 -0.31
N GLU A 59 0.78 -15.47 -0.86
CA GLU A 59 0.58 -15.33 -2.30
C GLU A 59 1.36 -14.13 -2.88
N SER A 60 1.79 -13.22 -2.03
CA SER A 60 2.25 -11.89 -2.43
C SER A 60 3.48 -11.91 -3.34
N VAL A 61 4.44 -12.83 -3.13
CA VAL A 61 5.64 -12.94 -3.96
C VAL A 61 5.28 -13.29 -5.40
N SER A 62 4.47 -14.35 -5.59
CA SER A 62 4.07 -14.77 -6.94
C SER A 62 3.27 -13.72 -7.68
N ILE A 63 2.41 -12.98 -6.97
CA ILE A 63 1.63 -11.89 -7.55
C ILE A 63 2.52 -10.70 -7.87
N TYR A 64 3.44 -10.35 -6.97
CA TYR A 64 4.41 -9.29 -7.22
C TYR A 64 5.18 -9.52 -8.51
N GLU A 65 5.75 -10.71 -8.67
CA GLU A 65 6.54 -11.07 -9.86
C GLU A 65 5.74 -10.97 -11.16
N LYS A 66 4.49 -11.39 -11.16
CA LYS A 66 3.63 -11.37 -12.36
C LYS A 66 3.06 -10.00 -12.68
N VAL A 67 2.65 -9.26 -11.67
CA VAL A 67 1.80 -8.08 -11.84
C VAL A 67 2.55 -6.77 -11.58
N ILE A 68 3.44 -6.73 -10.59
CA ILE A 68 4.07 -5.49 -10.15
C ILE A 68 5.48 -5.35 -10.74
N ALA A 69 6.25 -6.41 -10.72
CA ALA A 69 7.60 -6.44 -11.24
C ALA A 69 7.74 -5.89 -12.66
N PRO A 70 6.83 -6.20 -13.62
CA PRO A 70 6.89 -5.67 -14.97
C PRO A 70 6.77 -4.15 -15.07
N LEU A 71 6.15 -3.49 -14.08
CA LEU A 71 6.05 -2.04 -14.02
C LEU A 71 7.36 -1.35 -13.62
N ALA A 72 8.37 -2.11 -13.18
CA ALA A 72 9.65 -1.60 -12.69
C ALA A 72 9.48 -0.42 -11.70
N PRO A 73 8.69 -0.57 -10.62
CA PRO A 73 8.28 0.55 -9.79
C PRO A 73 9.45 1.25 -9.11
N GLU A 74 9.36 2.58 -9.01
CA GLU A 74 10.26 3.38 -8.17
C GLU A 74 9.86 3.34 -6.69
N THR A 75 8.58 3.07 -6.43
CA THR A 75 8.02 2.99 -5.08
C THR A 75 6.97 1.88 -5.02
N VAL A 76 7.06 1.03 -4.01
CA VAL A 76 6.03 0.03 -3.67
C VAL A 76 5.51 0.29 -2.27
N MET A 77 4.20 0.45 -2.15
CA MET A 77 3.50 0.55 -0.86
C MET A 77 2.85 -0.80 -0.57
N ILE A 78 3.32 -1.49 0.46
CA ILE A 78 2.83 -2.80 0.87
C ILE A 78 1.80 -2.61 1.99
N HIS A 79 0.54 -2.91 1.72
CA HIS A 79 -0.54 -2.88 2.71
C HIS A 79 -1.21 -4.26 2.77
N ILE A 80 -0.49 -5.23 3.30
CA ILE A 80 -0.87 -6.66 3.36
C ILE A 80 -0.72 -7.14 4.80
N GLY A 81 -1.61 -8.04 5.23
CA GLY A 81 -1.55 -8.68 6.56
C GLY A 81 -2.92 -8.93 7.16
N GLU A 82 -3.97 -8.23 6.74
CA GLU A 82 -5.31 -8.41 7.29
C GLU A 82 -5.81 -9.86 7.13
N ALA A 83 -5.58 -10.47 5.98
CA ALA A 83 -5.90 -11.87 5.72
C ALA A 83 -5.00 -12.86 6.50
N ASP A 84 -3.90 -12.37 7.08
CA ASP A 84 -2.88 -13.20 7.73
C ASP A 84 -2.94 -13.16 9.27
N LEU A 85 -3.93 -12.50 9.86
CA LEU A 85 -4.07 -12.40 11.34
C LEU A 85 -4.04 -13.76 12.03
N GLY A 86 -4.63 -14.80 11.41
CA GLY A 86 -4.60 -16.16 11.93
C GLY A 86 -3.20 -16.77 11.91
N ILE A 87 -2.47 -16.60 10.81
CA ILE A 87 -1.09 -17.11 10.67
C ILE A 87 -0.16 -16.33 11.60
N PHE A 88 -0.30 -15.03 11.66
CA PHE A 88 0.46 -14.17 12.57
C PHE A 88 0.34 -14.62 14.04
N ALA A 89 -0.88 -14.86 14.51
CA ALA A 89 -1.14 -15.30 15.87
C ALA A 89 -0.69 -16.74 16.14
N GLY A 90 -0.78 -17.63 15.14
CA GLY A 90 -0.48 -19.05 15.31
C GLY A 90 0.95 -19.45 14.99
N ASN A 91 1.60 -18.77 14.04
CA ASN A 91 2.97 -19.08 13.61
C ASN A 91 3.65 -17.84 13.01
N LEU A 92 4.14 -16.98 13.91
CA LEU A 92 4.83 -15.74 13.55
C LEU A 92 6.02 -15.96 12.59
N ALA A 93 6.77 -17.05 12.77
CA ALA A 93 7.93 -17.33 11.93
C ALA A 93 7.55 -17.59 10.46
N VAL A 94 6.39 -18.19 10.21
CA VAL A 94 5.88 -18.39 8.84
C VAL A 94 5.47 -17.06 8.24
N PHE A 95 4.77 -16.22 9.00
CA PHE A 95 4.40 -14.88 8.57
C PHE A 95 5.66 -14.07 8.21
N ASP A 96 6.63 -14.00 9.10
CA ASP A 96 7.89 -13.26 8.91
C ASP A 96 8.65 -13.73 7.67
N ASN A 97 8.82 -15.04 7.53
CA ASN A 97 9.55 -15.58 6.38
C ASN A 97 8.90 -15.13 5.06
N LYS A 98 7.58 -15.14 4.98
CA LYS A 98 6.87 -14.73 3.75
C LYS A 98 6.92 -13.22 3.52
N TYR A 99 6.79 -12.43 4.58
CA TYR A 99 6.87 -10.98 4.47
C TYR A 99 8.29 -10.52 4.08
N LEU A 100 9.31 -11.10 4.70
CA LEU A 100 10.71 -10.84 4.37
C LEU A 100 11.09 -11.34 2.97
N GLU A 101 10.52 -12.46 2.51
CA GLU A 101 10.70 -12.95 1.14
C GLU A 101 10.20 -11.92 0.12
N LEU A 102 9.01 -11.36 0.34
CA LEU A 102 8.46 -10.30 -0.51
C LEU A 102 9.40 -9.08 -0.57
N ILE A 103 9.84 -8.57 0.56
CA ILE A 103 10.75 -7.41 0.61
C ILE A 103 12.06 -7.71 -0.11
N LYS A 104 12.61 -8.90 0.06
CA LYS A 104 13.85 -9.33 -0.62
C LYS A 104 13.68 -9.39 -2.13
N VAL A 105 12.57 -9.91 -2.63
CA VAL A 105 12.27 -9.98 -4.07
C VAL A 105 12.18 -8.58 -4.65
N ILE A 106 11.48 -7.67 -4.00
CA ILE A 106 11.37 -6.26 -4.45
C ILE A 106 12.76 -5.62 -4.53
N LYS A 107 13.57 -5.75 -3.49
CA LYS A 107 14.93 -5.20 -3.44
C LYS A 107 15.88 -5.82 -4.46
N ALA A 108 15.73 -7.12 -4.72
CA ALA A 108 16.56 -7.82 -5.71
C ALA A 108 16.29 -7.32 -7.12
N GLN A 109 15.04 -7.03 -7.44
CA GLN A 109 14.65 -6.52 -8.75
C GLN A 109 15.11 -5.07 -8.96
N ASN A 110 14.91 -4.20 -7.99
CA ASN A 110 15.32 -2.80 -8.06
C ASN A 110 15.85 -2.31 -6.70
N LYS A 111 17.17 -2.26 -6.56
CA LYS A 111 17.82 -1.80 -5.34
C LYS A 111 17.50 -0.36 -4.95
N LYS A 112 17.03 0.45 -5.89
CA LYS A 112 16.64 1.85 -5.66
C LYS A 112 15.14 2.01 -5.38
N CYS A 113 14.37 0.93 -5.48
CA CYS A 113 12.95 0.97 -5.18
C CYS A 113 12.73 1.36 -3.70
N ARG A 114 11.93 2.38 -3.48
CA ARG A 114 11.49 2.74 -2.15
C ARG A 114 10.36 1.80 -1.73
N ILE A 115 10.46 1.25 -0.55
CA ILE A 115 9.46 0.34 -0.02
C ILE A 115 8.85 0.97 1.22
N ALA A 116 7.53 1.14 1.23
CA ALA A 116 6.77 1.50 2.41
C ALA A 116 5.95 0.30 2.87
N VAL A 117 6.13 -0.10 4.11
CA VAL A 117 5.21 -0.99 4.82
C VAL A 117 4.14 -0.12 5.46
N VAL A 118 2.88 -0.36 5.13
CA VAL A 118 1.75 0.41 5.64
C VAL A 118 1.05 -0.38 6.74
N SER A 119 0.76 0.28 7.87
CA SER A 119 0.03 -0.36 8.97
C SER A 119 -1.39 -0.72 8.57
N LEU A 120 -1.92 -1.79 9.14
CA LEU A 120 -3.33 -2.12 9.00
C LEU A 120 -4.20 -1.11 9.73
N LYS A 121 -5.38 -0.86 9.18
CA LYS A 121 -6.40 -0.02 9.81
C LYS A 121 -6.95 -0.71 11.06
N ASN A 122 -7.14 0.04 12.12
CA ASN A 122 -7.61 -0.49 13.40
C ASN A 122 -8.78 0.34 13.94
N TYR A 123 -9.91 0.26 13.27
CA TYR A 123 -11.11 1.05 13.61
C TYR A 123 -11.71 0.70 14.97
N ASP A 124 -11.71 -0.58 15.29
CA ASP A 124 -12.37 -1.13 16.49
C ASP A 124 -11.40 -1.30 17.67
N SER A 125 -10.19 -0.74 17.56
CA SER A 125 -9.14 -0.90 18.57
C SER A 125 -8.81 -2.37 18.86
N ASP A 126 -8.82 -3.22 17.84
CA ASP A 126 -8.48 -4.64 17.96
C ASP A 126 -7.01 -4.79 18.38
N SER A 127 -6.81 -5.51 19.48
CA SER A 127 -5.49 -5.75 20.04
C SER A 127 -4.59 -6.57 19.11
N LYS A 128 -5.14 -7.50 18.33
CA LYS A 128 -4.38 -8.32 17.36
C LYS A 128 -3.86 -7.49 16.21
N ILE A 129 -4.69 -6.57 15.70
CA ILE A 129 -4.26 -5.63 14.66
C ILE A 129 -3.20 -4.67 15.22
N ALA A 130 -3.38 -4.19 16.45
CA ALA A 130 -2.39 -3.33 17.08
C ALA A 130 -1.05 -4.04 17.28
N GLU A 131 -1.06 -5.32 17.65
CA GLU A 131 0.13 -6.15 17.81
C GLU A 131 0.82 -6.40 16.45
N MET A 132 0.04 -6.77 15.44
CA MET A 132 0.56 -6.92 14.07
C MET A 132 1.18 -5.62 13.55
N ASN A 133 0.56 -4.47 13.78
CA ASN A 133 1.10 -3.18 13.36
C ASN A 133 2.45 -2.85 14.04
N LYS A 134 2.60 -3.16 15.32
CA LYS A 134 3.90 -3.05 16.01
C LYS A 134 4.95 -3.95 15.36
N HIS A 135 4.55 -5.15 14.98
CA HIS A 135 5.43 -6.12 14.34
C HIS A 135 5.81 -5.70 12.92
N LEU A 136 4.85 -5.23 12.12
CA LEU A 136 5.11 -4.68 10.78
C LEU A 136 6.08 -3.49 10.83
N LYS A 137 5.95 -2.64 11.86
CA LYS A 137 6.92 -1.56 12.09
C LYS A 137 8.32 -2.11 12.35
N TYR A 138 8.44 -3.13 13.21
CA TYR A 138 9.72 -3.79 13.48
C TYR A 138 10.33 -4.39 12.20
N VAL A 139 9.53 -5.06 11.36
CA VAL A 139 9.98 -5.60 10.06
C VAL A 139 10.46 -4.48 9.14
N ALA A 140 9.71 -3.39 9.04
CA ALA A 140 10.12 -2.25 8.23
C ALA A 140 11.45 -1.65 8.69
N ASP A 141 11.61 -1.43 9.99
CA ASP A 141 12.84 -0.88 10.58
C ASP A 141 14.04 -1.83 10.34
N SER A 142 13.86 -3.13 10.55
CA SER A 142 14.93 -4.14 10.37
C SER A 142 15.37 -4.25 8.91
N GLU A 143 14.44 -4.15 7.99
CA GLU A 143 14.68 -4.21 6.54
C GLU A 143 15.02 -2.86 5.91
N LYS A 144 15.15 -1.80 6.70
CA LYS A 144 15.41 -0.43 6.21
C LYS A 144 14.37 0.03 5.18
N CYS A 145 13.12 -0.34 5.39
CA CYS A 145 11.96 0.14 4.68
C CYS A 145 11.34 1.32 5.42
N GLU A 146 10.57 2.14 4.72
CA GLU A 146 9.77 3.18 5.36
C GLU A 146 8.51 2.55 5.99
N TYR A 147 8.01 3.15 7.07
CA TYR A 147 6.78 2.71 7.72
C TYR A 147 5.73 3.81 7.68
N GLY A 148 4.58 3.51 7.11
CA GLY A 148 3.44 4.42 7.06
C GLY A 148 2.37 4.02 8.06
N ASP A 149 2.22 4.77 9.16
CA ASP A 149 1.19 4.50 10.17
C ASP A 149 -0.13 5.19 9.82
N ILE A 150 -1.14 4.38 9.52
CA ILE A 150 -2.53 4.82 9.30
C ILE A 150 -3.50 4.25 10.34
N SER A 151 -3.00 3.47 11.32
CA SER A 151 -3.83 2.69 12.24
C SER A 151 -4.75 3.54 13.13
N ALA A 152 -4.28 4.72 13.55
CA ALA A 152 -5.02 5.62 14.44
C ALA A 152 -5.82 6.70 13.69
N ARG A 153 -5.83 6.68 12.34
CA ARG A 153 -6.47 7.74 11.58
C ARG A 153 -7.95 7.49 11.41
N LYS A 154 -8.73 8.49 11.74
CA LYS A 154 -10.13 8.54 11.33
C LYS A 154 -10.15 8.58 9.80
N VAL A 155 -10.73 7.57 9.22
CA VAL A 155 -11.04 7.53 7.80
C VAL A 155 -12.01 8.65 7.51
N TRP A 156 -11.76 9.36 6.42
CA TRP A 156 -12.73 10.32 5.94
C TRP A 156 -14.02 9.58 5.58
N ASN A 157 -15.09 9.92 6.26
CA ASN A 157 -16.41 9.41 5.95
C ASN A 157 -17.18 10.52 5.26
N PRO A 158 -17.50 10.40 3.96
CA PRO A 158 -18.25 11.41 3.22
C PRO A 158 -19.66 11.66 3.81
N LYS A 159 -20.19 10.72 4.62
CA LYS A 159 -21.44 10.87 5.32
C LYS A 159 -21.34 11.66 6.65
N ALA A 160 -20.14 11.91 7.13
CA ALA A 160 -19.90 12.68 8.33
C ALA A 160 -19.45 14.09 7.97
N SER A 161 -20.38 14.94 7.56
CA SER A 161 -20.40 16.42 7.53
C SER A 161 -19.12 17.20 7.16
N MET A 162 -18.07 16.58 6.70
CA MET A 162 -16.92 17.28 6.14
C MET A 162 -17.05 17.23 4.63
N ASP A 163 -17.27 18.37 4.02
CA ASP A 163 -17.29 18.57 2.59
C ASP A 163 -15.98 18.01 1.97
N ALA A 164 -16.11 17.18 0.95
CA ALA A 164 -14.97 16.62 0.21
C ALA A 164 -14.01 17.72 -0.27
N ALA A 165 -14.54 18.87 -0.65
CA ALA A 165 -13.76 20.04 -1.02
C ALA A 165 -12.91 20.58 0.16
N SER A 166 -13.47 20.62 1.36
CA SER A 166 -12.74 21.06 2.56
C SER A 166 -11.63 20.08 2.96
N PHE A 167 -11.85 18.79 2.76
CA PHE A 167 -10.82 17.77 2.98
C PHE A 167 -9.69 17.88 1.96
N VAL A 168 -10.00 17.93 0.67
CA VAL A 168 -9.03 18.14 -0.40
C VAL A 168 -8.28 19.46 -0.20
N TYR A 169 -8.99 20.52 0.21
CA TYR A 169 -8.40 21.80 0.51
C TYR A 169 -7.45 21.75 1.71
N SER A 170 -7.83 21.09 2.80
CA SER A 170 -6.99 20.97 4.00
C SER A 170 -5.71 20.16 3.76
N ILE A 171 -5.74 19.21 2.82
CA ILE A 171 -4.58 18.41 2.43
C ILE A 171 -3.81 19.09 1.27
N GLY A 172 -4.50 19.74 0.34
CA GLY A 172 -3.93 20.32 -0.89
C GLY A 172 -3.11 21.58 -0.66
N PHE A 173 -3.33 22.29 0.45
CA PHE A 173 -2.49 23.46 0.80
C PHE A 173 -1.11 23.09 1.31
N VAL A 174 -0.88 21.82 1.58
CA VAL A 174 0.45 21.33 1.94
C VAL A 174 1.24 21.01 0.66
N HIS A 175 1.64 22.03 -0.06
CA HIS A 175 2.65 22.03 -1.15
C HIS A 175 2.49 20.99 -2.28
N PRO A 176 2.70 21.37 -3.56
CA PRO A 176 2.71 20.41 -4.65
C PRO A 176 3.71 19.29 -4.36
N LEU A 177 3.26 18.05 -4.56
CA LEU A 177 4.07 16.86 -4.36
C LEU A 177 5.18 16.81 -5.44
N LYS A 178 6.32 17.37 -5.12
CA LYS A 178 7.54 17.11 -5.90
C LYS A 178 8.00 15.68 -5.60
N ASN A 179 8.60 15.01 -6.57
CA ASN A 179 9.09 13.61 -6.49
C ASN A 179 10.02 13.29 -5.29
N LYS A 180 10.29 14.24 -4.41
CA LYS A 180 11.17 14.12 -3.24
C LYS A 180 10.43 14.11 -1.91
N ARG A 181 9.11 14.02 -1.89
CA ARG A 181 8.38 13.99 -0.61
C ARG A 181 8.69 12.72 0.17
N PRO A 182 8.70 12.83 1.51
CA PRO A 182 8.71 11.66 2.37
C PRO A 182 7.61 10.70 1.94
N LEU A 183 7.93 9.42 1.83
CA LEU A 183 6.98 8.37 1.46
C LEU A 183 5.78 8.34 2.43
N TYR A 184 6.00 8.77 3.67
CA TYR A 184 4.97 8.96 4.67
C TYR A 184 3.82 9.88 4.20
N ASP A 185 4.11 10.98 3.50
CA ASP A 185 3.07 11.87 3.00
C ASP A 185 2.28 11.24 1.86
N LEU A 186 2.95 10.43 1.01
CA LEU A 186 2.27 9.66 -0.04
C LEU A 186 1.37 8.57 0.55
N VAL A 187 1.85 7.85 1.57
CA VAL A 187 1.04 6.85 2.28
C VAL A 187 -0.20 7.50 2.90
N LYS A 188 -0.03 8.63 3.57
CA LYS A 188 -1.15 9.38 4.13
C LYS A 188 -2.20 9.73 3.09
N MET A 189 -1.75 10.23 1.95
CA MET A 189 -2.61 10.64 0.87
C MET A 189 -3.43 9.50 0.30
N LEU A 190 -2.76 8.38 0.03
CA LEU A 190 -3.37 7.26 -0.65
C LEU A 190 -4.26 6.41 0.26
N PHE A 191 -3.83 6.19 1.49
CA PHE A 191 -4.53 5.26 2.40
C PHE A 191 -5.44 5.93 3.43
N CYS A 192 -5.34 7.24 3.64
CA CYS A 192 -6.26 7.97 4.49
C CYS A 192 -7.41 8.63 3.73
N TYR A 193 -7.43 8.48 2.41
CA TYR A 193 -8.54 8.86 1.55
C TYR A 193 -9.43 7.63 1.35
N GLU A 194 -10.43 7.48 2.17
CA GLU A 194 -11.51 6.51 1.97
C GLU A 194 -12.83 7.23 1.83
N ALA A 195 -13.49 6.89 0.72
CA ALA A 195 -14.84 7.33 0.41
C ALA A 195 -15.89 6.63 1.30
#